data_5229f61f3cddd773d014f477d2b6dfa6
#
_entry.id   5229f61f3cddd773d014f477d2b6dfa6
#
_cell.length_a   1.000
_cell.length_b   1.000
_cell.length_c   1.000
_cell.angle_alpha   90.00
_cell.angle_beta   90.00
_cell.angle_gamma   90.00
#
_symmetry.space_group_name_H-M   'P 1'
#
loop_
_entity.id
_entity.type
_entity.pdbx_description
1 polymer ?
#
loop_
_entity_poly.entity_id
_entity_poly.type
_entity_poly.pdbx_seq_one_letter_code
_entity_poly.pdbx_strand_id
1 'polypeptide(L)'
;MSWRASLTLLVVGNLWVADAVAAGRTVTFHADDGRTVTATLFESGQVPAPAVILVPALGRSRDEWQTVAQRLADANITALSVDLPGTTAPDDAKALAGWSSVVRAAVTWLTAQPNVRPSALAVAGSSLGGSLAALAAAVEPRLKAVAILSPSQDFRGVRLEGPLRQIGARPVLFIASRRDPYAARSARELAKDAPGPRETFLGDAASHGVPLLAAEPDLARMLVEWFQRTLGVN
;
A
#
# COMPACT_ATOMS: atom_id res chain seq x y z
N MET A 1 22.06 -53.98 -51.98
CA MET A 1 21.77 -53.75 -50.51
C MET A 1 21.79 -52.26 -50.24
N SER A 2 20.62 -51.65 -50.14
CA SER A 2 20.46 -50.20 -49.93
C SER A 2 19.98 -49.95 -48.49
N TRP A 3 20.84 -49.33 -47.67
CA TRP A 3 20.50 -48.89 -46.32
C TRP A 3 19.81 -47.53 -46.39
N ARG A 4 18.54 -47.48 -45.95
CA ARG A 4 17.81 -46.25 -45.71
C ARG A 4 18.01 -45.85 -44.25
N ALA A 5 18.73 -44.76 -43.99
CA ALA A 5 18.82 -44.16 -42.68
C ALA A 5 17.58 -43.33 -42.42
N SER A 6 16.78 -43.70 -41.42
CA SER A 6 15.67 -42.90 -40.93
C SER A 6 16.18 -41.86 -39.94
N LEU A 7 16.03 -40.59 -40.28
CA LEU A 7 16.34 -39.46 -39.40
C LEU A 7 15.11 -39.17 -38.54
N THR A 8 15.16 -39.45 -37.24
CA THR A 8 14.11 -39.09 -36.29
C THR A 8 14.38 -37.68 -35.79
N LEU A 9 13.51 -36.76 -36.18
CA LEU A 9 13.56 -35.38 -35.73
C LEU A 9 12.89 -35.28 -34.34
N LEU A 10 13.71 -35.03 -33.31
CA LEU A 10 13.23 -34.74 -31.95
C LEU A 10 12.83 -33.28 -31.90
N VAL A 11 11.51 -33.00 -31.90
CA VAL A 11 10.95 -31.65 -31.61
C VAL A 11 10.92 -31.48 -30.11
N VAL A 12 11.87 -30.73 -29.56
CA VAL A 12 11.83 -30.27 -28.15
C VAL A 12 10.88 -29.07 -28.10
N GLY A 13 9.65 -29.32 -27.72
CA GLY A 13 8.71 -28.27 -27.44
C GLY A 13 9.10 -27.52 -26.18
N ASN A 14 9.52 -26.26 -26.28
CA ASN A 14 9.64 -25.35 -25.15
C ASN A 14 8.24 -25.06 -24.62
N LEU A 15 7.83 -25.69 -23.53
CA LEU A 15 6.67 -25.27 -22.72
C LEU A 15 7.02 -23.94 -22.05
N TRP A 16 6.56 -22.84 -22.64
CA TRP A 16 6.47 -21.58 -21.94
C TRP A 16 5.40 -21.73 -20.85
N VAL A 17 5.82 -21.93 -19.61
CA VAL A 17 4.96 -21.73 -18.46
C VAL A 17 4.79 -20.22 -18.36
N ALA A 18 3.68 -19.69 -18.86
CA ALA A 18 3.28 -18.35 -18.53
C ALA A 18 2.95 -18.37 -17.02
N ASP A 19 3.78 -17.71 -16.22
CA ASP A 19 3.45 -17.41 -14.83
C ASP A 19 2.11 -16.67 -14.85
N ALA A 20 1.05 -17.37 -14.48
CA ALA A 20 -0.25 -16.75 -14.30
C ALA A 20 -0.09 -15.79 -13.12
N VAL A 21 -0.01 -14.49 -13.42
CA VAL A 21 -0.07 -13.42 -12.42
C VAL A 21 -1.31 -13.69 -11.58
N ALA A 22 -1.13 -14.05 -10.32
CA ALA A 22 -2.23 -14.43 -9.44
C ALA A 22 -3.14 -13.22 -9.27
N ALA A 23 -4.34 -13.30 -9.82
CA ALA A 23 -5.37 -12.27 -9.64
C ALA A 23 -5.65 -12.09 -8.15
N GLY A 24 -5.79 -10.84 -7.69
CA GLY A 24 -6.08 -10.56 -6.30
C GLY A 24 -7.32 -11.32 -5.80
N ARG A 25 -7.22 -11.89 -4.61
CA ARG A 25 -8.28 -12.68 -3.98
C ARG A 25 -9.06 -11.84 -2.96
N THR A 26 -10.39 -11.78 -3.10
CA THR A 26 -11.24 -11.11 -2.10
C THR A 26 -11.21 -11.89 -0.78
N VAL A 27 -11.01 -11.15 0.31
CA VAL A 27 -11.04 -11.66 1.69
C VAL A 27 -11.91 -10.76 2.57
N THR A 28 -12.41 -11.31 3.67
CA THR A 28 -13.17 -10.55 4.67
C THR A 28 -12.65 -10.86 6.07
N PHE A 29 -12.66 -9.86 6.94
CA PHE A 29 -12.33 -9.99 8.36
C PHE A 29 -13.09 -8.93 9.16
N HIS A 30 -13.00 -8.96 10.49
CA HIS A 30 -13.73 -8.04 11.35
C HIS A 30 -12.80 -7.02 12.02
N ALA A 31 -13.23 -5.77 12.09
CA ALA A 31 -12.63 -4.76 12.93
C ALA A 31 -13.10 -4.93 14.39
N ASP A 32 -12.37 -4.32 15.35
CA ASP A 32 -12.65 -4.41 16.79
C ASP A 32 -14.08 -3.96 17.17
N ASP A 33 -14.68 -3.11 16.35
CA ASP A 33 -16.07 -2.63 16.52
C ASP A 33 -17.13 -3.55 15.86
N GLY A 34 -16.73 -4.74 15.42
CA GLY A 34 -17.59 -5.74 14.80
C GLY A 34 -17.90 -5.50 13.32
N ARG A 35 -17.45 -4.41 12.71
CA ARG A 35 -17.65 -4.16 11.27
C ARG A 35 -16.90 -5.17 10.44
N THR A 36 -17.54 -5.67 9.39
CA THR A 36 -16.88 -6.48 8.36
C THR A 36 -16.06 -5.57 7.45
N VAL A 37 -14.79 -5.91 7.28
CA VAL A 37 -13.87 -5.27 6.32
C VAL A 37 -13.73 -6.19 5.12
N THR A 38 -13.98 -5.67 3.93
CA THR A 38 -13.70 -6.36 2.67
C THR A 38 -12.36 -5.87 2.13
N ALA A 39 -11.53 -6.79 1.65
CA ALA A 39 -10.22 -6.48 1.10
C ALA A 39 -9.90 -7.38 -0.09
N THR A 40 -8.93 -6.98 -0.90
CA THR A 40 -8.32 -7.81 -1.94
C THR A 40 -6.87 -8.10 -1.56
N LEU A 41 -6.54 -9.37 -1.45
CA LEU A 41 -5.19 -9.86 -1.17
C LEU A 41 -4.48 -10.19 -2.48
N PHE A 42 -3.28 -9.64 -2.66
CA PHE A 42 -2.32 -9.96 -3.71
C PHE A 42 -1.12 -10.64 -3.04
N GLU A 43 -1.01 -11.94 -3.20
CA GLU A 43 0.03 -12.71 -2.53
C GLU A 43 1.35 -12.64 -3.30
N SER A 44 2.44 -12.50 -2.57
CA SER A 44 3.80 -12.63 -3.09
C SER A 44 4.10 -14.07 -3.49
N GLY A 45 4.93 -14.25 -4.52
CA GLY A 45 5.48 -15.57 -4.87
C GLY A 45 6.49 -16.12 -3.86
N GLN A 46 7.09 -15.25 -3.03
CA GLN A 46 7.98 -15.65 -1.93
C GLN A 46 7.24 -15.66 -0.61
N VAL A 47 7.48 -16.67 0.21
CA VAL A 47 6.85 -16.82 1.52
C VAL A 47 7.87 -17.28 2.58
N PRO A 48 7.83 -16.78 3.82
CA PRO A 48 6.94 -15.70 4.27
C PRO A 48 7.39 -14.31 3.74
N ALA A 49 6.45 -13.54 3.22
CA ALA A 49 6.69 -12.22 2.63
C ALA A 49 6.40 -11.07 3.62
N PRO A 50 7.06 -9.91 3.50
CA PRO A 50 6.57 -8.68 4.09
C PRO A 50 5.20 -8.32 3.50
N ALA A 51 4.42 -7.47 4.18
CA ALA A 51 3.12 -7.07 3.66
C ALA A 51 2.85 -5.57 3.79
N VAL A 52 2.12 -5.02 2.82
CA VAL A 52 1.68 -3.63 2.78
C VAL A 52 0.16 -3.57 2.74
N ILE A 53 -0.44 -2.81 3.67
CA ILE A 53 -1.86 -2.47 3.67
C ILE A 53 -2.05 -1.22 2.81
N LEU A 54 -3.03 -1.25 1.91
CA LEU A 54 -3.32 -0.18 0.96
C LEU A 54 -4.72 0.39 1.26
N VAL A 55 -4.76 1.69 1.61
CA VAL A 55 -5.97 2.37 2.07
C VAL A 55 -6.41 3.40 1.04
N PRO A 56 -7.62 3.28 0.46
CA PRO A 56 -8.06 4.14 -0.63
C PRO A 56 -8.43 5.55 -0.18
N ALA A 57 -8.57 6.46 -1.15
CA ALA A 57 -9.12 7.77 -0.93
C ALA A 57 -10.62 7.71 -0.59
N LEU A 58 -11.14 8.78 -0.01
CA LEU A 58 -12.58 8.92 0.24
C LEU A 58 -13.38 8.78 -1.06
N GLY A 59 -14.45 8.01 -1.02
CA GLY A 59 -15.31 7.74 -2.19
C GLY A 59 -14.69 6.80 -3.22
N ARG A 60 -13.55 6.19 -2.91
CA ARG A 60 -12.90 5.14 -3.70
C ARG A 60 -13.03 3.79 -3.01
N SER A 61 -12.94 2.71 -3.80
CA SER A 61 -12.84 1.34 -3.30
C SER A 61 -11.39 0.87 -3.24
N ARG A 62 -11.17 -0.30 -2.66
CA ARG A 62 -9.89 -1.03 -2.67
C ARG A 62 -9.30 -1.22 -4.08
N ASP A 63 -10.14 -1.20 -5.14
CA ASP A 63 -9.71 -1.39 -6.53
C ASP A 63 -8.83 -0.22 -7.03
N GLU A 64 -8.88 0.96 -6.37
CA GLU A 64 -8.00 2.09 -6.67
C GLU A 64 -6.52 1.67 -6.67
N TRP A 65 -6.16 0.72 -5.79
CA TRP A 65 -4.79 0.26 -5.60
C TRP A 65 -4.38 -0.95 -6.43
N GLN A 66 -5.27 -1.53 -7.24
CA GLN A 66 -5.05 -2.82 -7.92
C GLN A 66 -3.70 -2.90 -8.63
N THR A 67 -3.36 -1.90 -9.45
CA THR A 67 -2.10 -1.88 -10.22
C THR A 67 -0.87 -1.81 -9.31
N VAL A 68 -0.93 -1.02 -8.22
CA VAL A 68 0.17 -0.91 -7.27
C VAL A 68 0.30 -2.18 -6.44
N ALA A 69 -0.82 -2.76 -6.01
CA ALA A 69 -0.85 -4.01 -5.27
C ALA A 69 -0.22 -5.16 -6.06
N GLN A 70 -0.51 -5.25 -7.35
CA GLN A 70 0.12 -6.24 -8.23
C GLN A 70 1.64 -6.01 -8.32
N ARG A 71 2.09 -4.76 -8.53
CA ARG A 71 3.54 -4.45 -8.58
C ARG A 71 4.26 -4.78 -7.27
N LEU A 72 3.60 -4.61 -6.12
CA LEU A 72 4.14 -5.02 -4.83
C LEU A 72 4.28 -6.54 -4.74
N ALA A 73 3.26 -7.30 -5.17
CA ALA A 73 3.29 -8.75 -5.20
C ALA A 73 4.42 -9.28 -6.10
N ASP A 74 4.58 -8.70 -7.30
CA ASP A 74 5.66 -9.02 -8.24
C ASP A 74 7.06 -8.67 -7.67
N ALA A 75 7.11 -7.69 -6.75
CA ALA A 75 8.31 -7.26 -6.04
C ALA A 75 8.54 -8.00 -4.70
N ASN A 76 7.93 -9.16 -4.50
CA ASN A 76 8.01 -10.00 -3.31
C ASN A 76 7.45 -9.37 -2.02
N ILE A 77 6.42 -8.53 -2.15
CA ILE A 77 5.70 -7.90 -1.04
C ILE A 77 4.21 -8.22 -1.18
N THR A 78 3.64 -8.97 -0.25
CA THR A 78 2.20 -9.20 -0.20
C THR A 78 1.48 -7.86 -0.02
N ALA A 79 0.40 -7.61 -0.78
CA ALA A 79 -0.40 -6.41 -0.66
C ALA A 79 -1.84 -6.75 -0.27
N LEU A 80 -2.40 -5.98 0.67
CA LEU A 80 -3.78 -6.10 1.12
C LEU A 80 -4.48 -4.75 0.92
N SER A 81 -5.29 -4.63 -0.13
CA SER A 81 -6.08 -3.43 -0.38
C SER A 81 -7.43 -3.53 0.30
N VAL A 82 -7.77 -2.56 1.17
CA VAL A 82 -8.97 -2.59 2.02
C VAL A 82 -10.01 -1.57 1.55
N ASP A 83 -11.30 -1.85 1.81
CA ASP A 83 -12.35 -0.84 1.68
C ASP A 83 -12.46 0.01 2.95
N LEU A 84 -12.85 1.27 2.78
CA LEU A 84 -13.24 2.14 3.89
C LEU A 84 -14.67 1.81 4.38
N PRO A 85 -15.01 2.17 5.63
CA PRO A 85 -16.34 1.92 6.19
C PRO A 85 -17.50 2.59 5.47
N GLY A 86 -17.22 3.59 4.62
CA GLY A 86 -18.22 4.30 3.84
C GLY A 86 -17.58 5.13 2.73
N THR A 87 -18.43 5.56 1.80
CA THR A 87 -18.05 6.43 0.67
C THR A 87 -18.16 7.92 0.99
N THR A 88 -18.88 8.27 2.06
CA THR A 88 -19.05 9.64 2.56
C THR A 88 -18.45 9.74 3.95
N ALA A 89 -17.54 10.68 4.15
CA ALA A 89 -16.92 10.91 5.46
C ALA A 89 -17.97 11.41 6.46
N PRO A 90 -17.96 10.92 7.72
CA PRO A 90 -18.75 11.50 8.78
C PRO A 90 -18.31 12.96 9.04
N ASP A 91 -19.23 13.80 9.51
CA ASP A 91 -18.93 15.19 9.85
C ASP A 91 -18.13 15.31 11.16
N ASP A 92 -18.29 14.34 12.06
CA ASP A 92 -17.55 14.29 13.32
C ASP A 92 -16.13 13.75 13.10
N ALA A 93 -15.13 14.55 13.49
CA ALA A 93 -13.71 14.22 13.32
C ALA A 93 -13.29 12.95 14.09
N LYS A 94 -13.90 12.66 15.26
CA LYS A 94 -13.60 11.46 16.05
C LYS A 94 -14.16 10.22 15.36
N ALA A 95 -15.39 10.31 14.83
CA ALA A 95 -15.98 9.23 14.04
C ALA A 95 -15.14 8.93 12.78
N LEU A 96 -14.68 10.00 12.10
CA LEU A 96 -13.80 9.88 10.93
C LEU A 96 -12.46 9.24 11.30
N ALA A 97 -11.81 9.69 12.37
CA ALA A 97 -10.57 9.10 12.87
C ALA A 97 -10.76 7.62 13.27
N GLY A 98 -11.95 7.26 13.74
CA GLY A 98 -12.34 5.88 14.07
C GLY A 98 -12.26 4.92 12.89
N TRP A 99 -12.32 5.41 11.65
CA TRP A 99 -12.13 4.58 10.45
C TRP A 99 -10.73 3.98 10.35
N SER A 100 -9.74 4.50 11.08
CA SER A 100 -8.41 3.89 11.18
C SER A 100 -8.43 2.48 11.79
N SER A 101 -9.53 2.06 12.42
CA SER A 101 -9.75 0.69 12.92
C SER A 101 -9.65 -0.36 11.83
N VAL A 102 -10.02 -0.02 10.57
CA VAL A 102 -9.87 -0.91 9.40
C VAL A 102 -8.41 -1.31 9.18
N VAL A 103 -7.47 -0.36 9.33
CA VAL A 103 -6.04 -0.62 9.17
C VAL A 103 -5.54 -1.55 10.28
N ARG A 104 -5.96 -1.33 11.54
CA ARG A 104 -5.57 -2.18 12.66
C ARG A 104 -6.13 -3.60 12.52
N ALA A 105 -7.38 -3.73 12.05
CA ALA A 105 -7.98 -5.02 11.73
C ALA A 105 -7.19 -5.75 10.63
N ALA A 106 -6.76 -5.03 9.59
CA ALA A 106 -5.91 -5.56 8.53
C ALA A 106 -4.55 -6.04 9.06
N VAL A 107 -3.91 -5.29 9.98
CA VAL A 107 -2.68 -5.73 10.66
C VAL A 107 -2.91 -7.03 11.43
N THR A 108 -3.99 -7.11 12.21
CA THR A 108 -4.32 -8.31 12.98
C THR A 108 -4.57 -9.52 12.06
N TRP A 109 -5.32 -9.30 10.99
CA TRP A 109 -5.59 -10.34 10.01
C TRP A 109 -4.33 -10.82 9.29
N LEU A 110 -3.47 -9.89 8.82
CA LEU A 110 -2.21 -10.23 8.15
C LEU A 110 -1.25 -10.99 9.05
N THR A 111 -1.13 -10.59 10.33
CA THR A 111 -0.23 -11.28 11.28
C THR A 111 -0.64 -12.71 11.59
N ALA A 112 -1.89 -13.09 11.32
CA ALA A 112 -2.39 -14.46 11.45
C ALA A 112 -2.17 -15.31 10.19
N GLN A 113 -1.73 -14.70 9.06
CA GLN A 113 -1.49 -15.46 7.82
C GLN A 113 -0.13 -16.15 7.86
N PRO A 114 -0.03 -17.46 7.56
CA PRO A 114 1.22 -18.22 7.63
C PRO A 114 2.25 -17.73 6.59
N ASN A 115 1.78 -17.15 5.49
CA ASN A 115 2.60 -16.67 4.38
C ASN A 115 3.10 -15.22 4.57
N VAL A 116 2.74 -14.55 5.67
CA VAL A 116 3.13 -13.17 5.97
C VAL A 116 4.20 -13.14 7.06
N ARG A 117 5.22 -12.31 6.88
CA ARG A 117 6.25 -12.02 7.87
C ARG A 117 5.73 -10.93 8.83
N PRO A 118 5.29 -11.27 10.06
CA PRO A 118 4.59 -10.32 10.93
C PRO A 118 5.48 -9.18 11.45
N SER A 119 6.81 -9.33 11.39
CA SER A 119 7.78 -8.28 11.75
C SER A 119 8.03 -7.25 10.64
N ALA A 120 7.47 -7.43 9.43
CA ALA A 120 7.70 -6.59 8.25
C ALA A 120 6.37 -6.15 7.61
N LEU A 121 5.58 -5.41 8.37
CA LEU A 121 4.32 -4.82 7.90
C LEU A 121 4.48 -3.33 7.68
N ALA A 122 3.82 -2.80 6.64
CA ALA A 122 3.73 -1.38 6.36
C ALA A 122 2.32 -0.99 5.89
N VAL A 123 2.08 0.31 5.76
CA VAL A 123 0.82 0.83 5.25
C VAL A 123 1.07 1.96 4.25
N ALA A 124 0.27 1.99 3.18
CA ALA A 124 0.16 3.14 2.30
C ALA A 124 -1.29 3.62 2.26
N GLY A 125 -1.48 4.94 2.15
CA GLY A 125 -2.82 5.49 2.01
C GLY A 125 -2.87 6.69 1.07
N SER A 126 -4.01 6.83 0.39
CA SER A 126 -4.29 7.91 -0.57
C SER A 126 -5.23 8.92 0.06
N SER A 127 -4.84 10.21 0.06
CA SER A 127 -5.67 11.32 0.57
C SER A 127 -6.17 11.03 2.00
N LEU A 128 -7.49 10.92 2.25
CA LEU A 128 -8.02 10.49 3.55
C LEU A 128 -7.42 9.17 4.02
N GLY A 129 -7.27 8.19 3.12
CA GLY A 129 -6.63 6.90 3.45
C GLY A 129 -5.23 7.07 4.01
N GLY A 130 -4.47 8.09 3.54
CA GLY A 130 -3.17 8.46 4.10
C GLY A 130 -3.25 8.96 5.53
N SER A 131 -4.28 9.77 5.84
CA SER A 131 -4.54 10.22 7.21
C SER A 131 -4.87 9.05 8.13
N LEU A 132 -5.74 8.13 7.68
CA LEU A 132 -6.12 6.94 8.44
C LEU A 132 -4.93 5.98 8.64
N ALA A 133 -4.06 5.84 7.64
CA ALA A 133 -2.82 5.08 7.73
C ALA A 133 -1.88 5.64 8.81
N ALA A 134 -1.70 6.97 8.85
CA ALA A 134 -0.87 7.62 9.87
C ALA A 134 -1.47 7.48 11.29
N LEU A 135 -2.80 7.67 11.44
CA LEU A 135 -3.50 7.46 12.70
C LEU A 135 -3.32 6.02 13.22
N ALA A 136 -3.51 5.04 12.36
CA ALA A 136 -3.32 3.64 12.73
C ALA A 136 -1.86 3.35 13.11
N ALA A 137 -0.90 3.81 12.31
CA ALA A 137 0.52 3.60 12.58
C ALA A 137 1.00 4.28 13.87
N ALA A 138 0.39 5.39 14.29
CA ALA A 138 0.70 6.08 15.54
C ALA A 138 0.49 5.17 16.77
N VAL A 139 -0.51 4.29 16.71
CA VAL A 139 -0.89 3.40 17.83
C VAL A 139 -0.58 1.92 17.57
N GLU A 140 -0.10 1.57 16.36
CA GLU A 140 0.20 0.21 15.94
C GLU A 140 1.70 0.03 15.64
N PRO A 141 2.50 -0.41 16.61
CA PRO A 141 3.96 -0.51 16.46
C PRO A 141 4.42 -1.63 15.51
N ARG A 142 3.51 -2.55 15.13
CA ARG A 142 3.80 -3.59 14.13
C ARG A 142 3.97 -2.99 12.73
N LEU A 143 3.37 -1.84 12.43
CA LEU A 143 3.59 -1.10 11.20
C LEU A 143 4.97 -0.44 11.22
N LYS A 144 5.90 -0.89 10.38
CA LYS A 144 7.30 -0.46 10.34
C LYS A 144 7.56 0.74 9.46
N ALA A 145 6.67 1.00 8.48
CA ALA A 145 6.80 2.11 7.54
C ALA A 145 5.42 2.61 7.11
N VAL A 146 5.33 3.89 6.73
CA VAL A 146 4.08 4.53 6.28
C VAL A 146 4.33 5.33 5.01
N ALA A 147 3.51 5.13 3.96
CA ALA A 147 3.51 5.98 2.77
C ALA A 147 2.18 6.75 2.67
N ILE A 148 2.25 8.05 2.42
CA ILE A 148 1.09 8.93 2.35
C ILE A 148 1.09 9.65 1.00
N LEU A 149 0.09 9.33 0.17
CA LEU A 149 -0.11 9.93 -1.14
C LEU A 149 -1.07 11.12 -1.02
N SER A 150 -0.67 12.25 -1.56
CA SER A 150 -1.45 13.51 -1.53
C SER A 150 -1.94 13.84 -0.11
N PRO A 151 -1.01 14.05 0.84
CA PRO A 151 -1.34 14.30 2.23
C PRO A 151 -2.15 15.59 2.43
N SER A 152 -2.97 15.59 3.48
CA SER A 152 -3.56 16.79 4.08
C SER A 152 -3.02 16.96 5.49
N GLN A 153 -2.62 18.19 5.89
CA GLN A 153 -2.26 18.47 7.29
C GLN A 153 -3.46 18.34 8.21
N ASP A 154 -4.62 18.80 7.71
CA ASP A 154 -5.90 18.71 8.41
C ASP A 154 -7.01 18.36 7.40
N PHE A 155 -7.62 17.20 7.59
CA PHE A 155 -8.81 16.80 6.85
C PHE A 155 -10.01 16.74 7.81
N ARG A 156 -10.87 17.76 7.78
CA ARG A 156 -12.06 17.84 8.64
C ARG A 156 -11.75 17.63 10.14
N GLY A 157 -10.68 18.27 10.64
CA GLY A 157 -10.25 18.15 12.03
C GLY A 157 -9.36 16.94 12.34
N VAL A 158 -9.13 16.04 11.38
CA VAL A 158 -8.13 14.97 11.49
C VAL A 158 -6.77 15.53 11.11
N ARG A 159 -5.96 15.84 12.12
CA ARG A 159 -4.63 16.43 11.99
C ARG A 159 -3.54 15.39 12.07
N LEU A 160 -2.47 15.56 11.26
CA LEU A 160 -1.39 14.56 11.13
C LEU A 160 -0.13 14.83 11.98
N GLU A 161 0.09 16.05 12.48
CA GLU A 161 1.32 16.38 13.23
C GLU A 161 1.49 15.51 14.49
N GLY A 162 0.42 15.29 15.24
CA GLY A 162 0.41 14.43 16.42
C GLY A 162 0.75 12.98 16.11
N PRO A 163 -0.02 12.33 15.22
CA PRO A 163 0.25 10.97 14.75
C PRO A 163 1.67 10.77 14.20
N LEU A 164 2.17 11.69 13.38
CA LEU A 164 3.53 11.60 12.83
C LEU A 164 4.61 11.68 13.90
N ARG A 165 4.42 12.49 14.96
CA ARG A 165 5.34 12.46 16.12
C ARG A 165 5.30 11.12 16.87
N GLN A 166 4.11 10.50 16.99
CA GLN A 166 3.96 9.19 17.64
C GLN A 166 4.54 8.03 16.81
N ILE A 167 4.52 8.13 15.48
CA ILE A 167 5.22 7.20 14.60
C ILE A 167 6.72 7.18 14.93
N GLY A 168 7.29 8.30 15.36
CA GLY A 168 8.65 8.38 15.85
C GLY A 168 9.70 8.10 14.78
N ALA A 169 10.68 7.24 15.08
CA ALA A 169 11.80 6.94 14.19
C ALA A 169 11.44 6.04 12.98
N ARG A 170 10.21 5.55 12.87
CA ARG A 170 9.80 4.71 11.72
C ARG A 170 9.74 5.53 10.44
N PRO A 171 10.22 5.00 9.29
CA PRO A 171 10.22 5.70 8.01
C PRO A 171 8.81 6.14 7.57
N VAL A 172 8.72 7.38 7.07
CA VAL A 172 7.51 7.89 6.41
C VAL A 172 7.88 8.48 5.05
N LEU A 173 7.14 8.08 4.02
CA LEU A 173 7.24 8.62 2.67
C LEU A 173 6.00 9.47 2.37
N PHE A 174 6.22 10.66 1.83
CA PHE A 174 5.17 11.51 1.27
C PHE A 174 5.30 11.54 -0.25
N ILE A 175 4.17 11.35 -0.95
CA ILE A 175 4.10 11.49 -2.41
C ILE A 175 3.02 12.50 -2.75
N ALA A 176 3.33 13.52 -3.56
CA ALA A 176 2.36 14.51 -4.01
C ALA A 176 2.70 15.04 -5.41
N SER A 177 1.73 15.65 -6.08
CA SER A 177 1.98 16.39 -7.31
C SER A 177 2.33 17.83 -6.99
N ARG A 178 3.33 18.41 -7.72
CA ARG A 178 3.60 19.87 -7.69
C ARG A 178 2.42 20.69 -8.19
N ARG A 179 1.53 20.07 -9.00
CA ARG A 179 0.29 20.67 -9.53
C ARG A 179 -0.92 20.50 -8.60
N ASP A 180 -0.71 19.86 -7.43
CA ASP A 180 -1.61 19.88 -6.28
C ASP A 180 -0.93 20.71 -5.16
N PRO A 181 -1.06 22.05 -5.18
CA PRO A 181 -0.28 22.93 -4.29
C PRO A 181 -0.52 22.66 -2.82
N TYR A 182 -1.75 22.25 -2.46
CA TYR A 182 -2.09 21.95 -1.08
C TYR A 182 -1.40 20.67 -0.60
N ALA A 183 -1.52 19.57 -1.36
CA ALA A 183 -0.86 18.31 -1.01
C ALA A 183 0.68 18.43 -1.05
N ALA A 184 1.25 19.14 -2.03
CA ALA A 184 2.68 19.38 -2.10
C ALA A 184 3.23 20.19 -0.92
N ARG A 185 2.48 21.22 -0.46
CA ARG A 185 2.83 21.98 0.74
C ARG A 185 2.72 21.09 1.97
N SER A 186 1.60 20.40 2.14
CA SER A 186 1.38 19.49 3.27
C SER A 186 2.49 18.44 3.38
N ALA A 187 2.90 17.83 2.25
CA ALA A 187 3.98 16.85 2.23
C ALA A 187 5.30 17.44 2.77
N ARG A 188 5.68 18.66 2.31
CA ARG A 188 6.92 19.30 2.75
C ARG A 188 6.90 19.71 4.22
N GLU A 189 5.77 20.25 4.69
CA GLU A 189 5.64 20.72 6.07
C GLU A 189 5.60 19.55 7.04
N LEU A 190 4.81 18.52 6.75
CA LEU A 190 4.74 17.30 7.57
C LEU A 190 6.08 16.55 7.61
N ALA A 191 6.86 16.59 6.52
CA ALA A 191 8.19 15.98 6.51
C ALA A 191 9.20 16.71 7.39
N LYS A 192 9.11 18.05 7.52
CA LYS A 192 10.01 18.86 8.36
C LYS A 192 9.81 18.64 9.85
N ASP A 193 8.54 18.55 10.29
CA ASP A 193 8.18 18.63 11.69
C ASP A 193 8.12 17.25 12.38
N ALA A 194 8.23 16.17 11.62
CA ALA A 194 8.15 14.83 12.16
C ALA A 194 9.55 14.24 12.43
N PRO A 195 9.77 13.52 13.55
CA PRO A 195 11.03 12.84 13.84
C PRO A 195 11.27 11.64 12.91
N GLY A 196 12.53 11.22 12.77
CA GLY A 196 12.96 10.04 12.01
C GLY A 196 13.09 10.24 10.50
N PRO A 197 13.36 9.17 9.73
CA PRO A 197 13.54 9.25 8.28
C PRO A 197 12.25 9.69 7.57
N ARG A 198 12.35 10.79 6.82
CA ARG A 198 11.24 11.38 6.05
C ARG A 198 11.72 11.62 4.63
N GLU A 199 11.02 10.99 3.68
CA GLU A 199 11.27 11.15 2.26
C GLU A 199 10.07 11.84 1.60
N THR A 200 10.30 12.63 0.56
CA THR A 200 9.24 13.30 -0.19
C THR A 200 9.53 13.15 -1.68
N PHE A 201 8.62 12.50 -2.40
CA PHE A 201 8.65 12.40 -3.86
C PHE A 201 7.57 13.30 -4.46
N LEU A 202 7.97 14.15 -5.41
CA LEU A 202 7.06 15.11 -6.03
C LEU A 202 6.99 14.87 -7.53
N GLY A 203 5.80 14.52 -8.01
CA GLY A 203 5.47 14.41 -9.43
C GLY A 203 5.04 15.73 -10.06
N ASP A 204 4.86 15.71 -11.38
CA ASP A 204 4.48 16.89 -12.19
C ASP A 204 3.10 16.72 -12.88
N ALA A 205 2.50 15.52 -12.86
CA ALA A 205 1.17 15.31 -13.40
C ALA A 205 0.09 16.00 -12.56
N ALA A 206 -0.89 16.61 -13.22
CA ALA A 206 -2.04 17.24 -12.53
C ALA A 206 -3.00 16.15 -12.03
N SER A 207 -2.61 15.47 -10.95
CA SER A 207 -3.33 14.33 -10.40
C SER A 207 -3.20 14.27 -8.89
N HIS A 208 -4.13 13.57 -8.21
CA HIS A 208 -4.24 13.45 -6.77
C HIS A 208 -4.35 11.99 -6.36
N GLY A 209 -3.64 11.58 -5.30
CA GLY A 209 -3.69 10.22 -4.77
C GLY A 209 -3.10 9.16 -5.70
N VAL A 210 -3.68 7.96 -5.72
CA VAL A 210 -3.19 6.84 -6.56
C VAL A 210 -3.18 7.14 -8.06
N PRO A 211 -4.14 7.89 -8.64
CA PRO A 211 -4.07 8.32 -10.03
C PRO A 211 -2.76 9.02 -10.41
N LEU A 212 -2.06 9.66 -9.47
CA LEU A 212 -0.73 10.24 -9.72
C LEU A 212 0.30 9.17 -10.07
N LEU A 213 0.25 8.00 -9.43
CA LEU A 213 1.14 6.87 -9.72
C LEU A 213 0.86 6.23 -11.08
N ALA A 214 -0.39 6.29 -11.54
CA ALA A 214 -0.76 5.85 -12.88
C ALA A 214 -0.27 6.81 -13.96
N ALA A 215 -0.33 8.13 -13.69
CA ALA A 215 0.14 9.17 -14.58
C ALA A 215 1.68 9.25 -14.64
N GLU A 216 2.37 8.86 -13.57
CA GLU A 216 3.83 8.88 -13.45
C GLU A 216 4.35 7.51 -12.97
N PRO A 217 4.61 6.57 -13.90
CA PRO A 217 5.07 5.21 -13.55
C PRO A 217 6.36 5.15 -12.74
N ASP A 218 7.22 6.16 -12.85
CA ASP A 218 8.45 6.28 -12.05
C ASP A 218 8.15 6.48 -10.56
N LEU A 219 7.13 7.27 -10.21
CA LEU A 219 6.70 7.41 -8.82
C LEU A 219 6.16 6.09 -8.26
N ALA A 220 5.43 5.32 -9.07
CA ALA A 220 4.97 4.00 -8.67
C ALA A 220 6.14 3.03 -8.42
N ARG A 221 7.17 3.05 -9.29
CA ARG A 221 8.40 2.28 -9.10
C ARG A 221 9.13 2.71 -7.84
N MET A 222 9.34 4.02 -7.62
CA MET A 222 10.00 4.55 -6.42
C MET A 222 9.26 4.15 -5.13
N LEU A 223 7.93 4.12 -5.13
CA LEU A 223 7.12 3.64 -3.99
C LEU A 223 7.41 2.17 -3.68
N VAL A 224 7.42 1.31 -4.70
CA VAL A 224 7.71 -0.13 -4.53
C VAL A 224 9.13 -0.33 -4.01
N GLU A 225 10.14 0.31 -4.63
CA GLU A 225 11.54 0.26 -4.20
C GLU A 225 11.72 0.77 -2.76
N TRP A 226 10.97 1.82 -2.37
CA TRP A 226 10.99 2.33 -1.01
C TRP A 226 10.49 1.29 0.00
N PHE A 227 9.40 0.58 -0.32
CA PHE A 227 8.92 -0.52 0.52
C PHE A 227 9.91 -1.69 0.55
N GLN A 228 10.53 -2.06 -0.58
CA GLN A 228 11.57 -3.10 -0.58
C GLN A 228 12.70 -2.76 0.39
N ARG A 229 13.26 -1.52 0.32
CA ARG A 229 14.32 -1.08 1.24
C ARG A 229 13.88 -1.08 2.70
N THR A 230 12.70 -0.53 2.99
CA THR A 230 12.22 -0.35 4.38
C THR A 230 11.76 -1.64 5.04
N LEU A 231 11.33 -2.64 4.26
CA LEU A 231 10.85 -3.94 4.75
C LEU A 231 11.90 -5.06 4.63
N GLY A 232 13.09 -4.75 4.12
CA GLY A 232 14.19 -5.70 3.97
C GLY A 232 13.84 -6.81 2.98
N VAL A 233 13.43 -6.44 1.79
CA VAL A 233 13.32 -7.34 0.62
C VAL A 233 14.62 -7.23 -0.16
N ASN A 234 15.31 -8.37 -0.32
CA ASN A 234 16.54 -8.50 -1.10
C ASN A 234 16.21 -8.98 -2.52
#